data_fbf04eb6594c8b9352afef84696dbb12
#
_entry.id   fbf04eb6594c8b9352afef84696dbb12
#
_cell.length_a   1.000
_cell.length_b   1.000
_cell.length_c   1.000
_cell.angle_alpha   90.00
_cell.angle_beta   90.00
_cell.angle_gamma   90.00
#
_symmetry.space_group_name_H-M   'P 1'
#
loop_
_entity.id
_entity.type
_entity.pdbx_description
1 polymer ?
#
loop_
_entity_poly.entity_id
_entity_poly.type
_entity_poly.pdbx_seq_one_letter_code
_entity_poly.pdbx_strand_id
1 'polypeptide(L)'
;APRFEWRGKELDCSRHFFTVDEVYKLLDVLALYKIDKMHWHLTDDQGWRIEIKRYPLLTERGAWRIYNNQDTICMKRAAEEDAPDLQVPVARTRRDGKGNTLYGGFYTQQQVRDIVAYAQVRGIEIIPEIDMPGHSLMAIDNYDGLSCFKQTGWGKLFTTPMCPGKDTMLEFCKNVWSEVFDLFPSRYVHIGGDEVDMKNWKTCPDCQKRMKDHHLTTEPQLQAWFNHYMEDFFTAHGKTMIGWDEIIAGGLTANSTVMWWRS
;
A
#
# COMPACT_ATOMS: atom_id res chain seq x y z
N ALA A 1 -23.85 23.73 1.46
CA ALA A 1 -23.41 22.35 1.26
C ALA A 1 -22.24 22.34 0.26
N PRO A 2 -21.28 21.43 0.41
CA PRO A 2 -20.20 21.29 -0.58
C PRO A 2 -20.75 20.93 -1.97
N ARG A 3 -20.09 21.39 -3.03
CA ARG A 3 -20.47 21.02 -4.41
C ARG A 3 -20.21 19.54 -4.71
N PHE A 4 -19.17 18.98 -4.10
CA PHE A 4 -18.76 17.58 -4.29
C PHE A 4 -18.94 16.81 -2.98
N GLU A 5 -19.50 15.62 -3.06
CA GLU A 5 -19.65 14.71 -1.92
C GLU A 5 -18.34 14.05 -1.54
N TRP A 6 -17.46 13.81 -2.52
CA TRP A 6 -16.13 13.25 -2.32
C TRP A 6 -15.08 14.34 -2.48
N ARG A 7 -14.35 14.64 -1.41
CA ARG A 7 -13.26 15.62 -1.39
C ARG A 7 -12.08 14.97 -0.68
N GLY A 8 -11.24 14.32 -1.46
CA GLY A 8 -10.14 13.50 -0.96
C GLY A 8 -8.77 14.13 -1.12
N LYS A 9 -7.85 13.73 -0.25
CA LYS A 9 -6.41 13.96 -0.36
C LYS A 9 -5.68 12.65 -0.05
N GLU A 10 -4.78 12.26 -0.93
CA GLU A 10 -3.87 11.15 -0.69
C GLU A 10 -2.65 11.59 0.12
N LEU A 11 -2.18 10.70 1.00
CA LEU A 11 -0.92 10.80 1.73
C LEU A 11 -0.13 9.52 1.52
N ASP A 12 0.98 9.60 0.77
CA ASP A 12 1.93 8.51 0.60
C ASP A 12 2.94 8.50 1.75
N CYS A 13 2.78 7.56 2.68
CA CYS A 13 3.70 7.33 3.79
C CYS A 13 4.78 6.29 3.47
N SER A 14 4.66 5.56 2.37
CA SER A 14 5.58 4.50 2.00
C SER A 14 6.88 5.06 1.45
N ARG A 15 6.81 5.94 0.46
CA ARG A 15 7.99 6.56 -0.13
C ARG A 15 8.65 7.54 0.84
N HIS A 16 7.85 8.24 1.65
CA HIS A 16 8.34 9.09 2.73
C HIS A 16 7.50 8.85 4.00
N PHE A 17 8.16 8.46 5.10
CA PHE A 17 7.48 8.23 6.36
C PHE A 17 7.16 9.53 7.08
N PHE A 18 5.89 9.77 7.40
CA PHE A 18 5.42 10.88 8.22
C PHE A 18 5.13 10.41 9.64
N THR A 19 5.55 11.19 10.64
CA THR A 19 5.24 10.89 12.06
C THR A 19 3.76 11.08 12.36
N VAL A 20 3.31 10.52 13.48
CA VAL A 20 1.92 10.71 13.96
C VAL A 20 1.57 12.19 14.07
N ASP A 21 2.48 13.03 14.61
CA ASP A 21 2.26 14.49 14.75
C ASP A 21 2.12 15.19 13.40
N GLU A 22 2.86 14.76 12.38
CA GLU A 22 2.74 15.31 11.02
C GLU A 22 1.41 14.89 10.38
N VAL A 23 0.95 13.66 10.62
CA VAL A 23 -0.36 13.21 10.17
C VAL A 23 -1.48 14.01 10.86
N TYR A 24 -1.37 14.28 12.16
CA TYR A 24 -2.33 15.14 12.87
C TYR A 24 -2.38 16.54 12.28
N LYS A 25 -1.23 17.17 12.02
CA LYS A 25 -1.17 18.49 11.38
C LYS A 25 -1.83 18.48 10.00
N LEU A 26 -1.60 17.44 9.21
CA LEU A 26 -2.26 17.29 7.92
C LEU A 26 -3.79 17.20 8.09
N LEU A 27 -4.28 16.38 9.02
CA LEU A 27 -5.72 16.26 9.30
C LEU A 27 -6.34 17.58 9.72
N ASP A 28 -5.64 18.41 10.50
CA ASP A 28 -6.11 19.76 10.86
C ASP A 28 -6.22 20.65 9.62
N VAL A 29 -5.25 20.60 8.73
CA VAL A 29 -5.29 21.35 7.46
C VAL A 29 -6.41 20.86 6.56
N LEU A 30 -6.59 19.54 6.42
CA LEU A 30 -7.67 18.95 5.63
C LEU A 30 -9.05 19.39 6.15
N ALA A 31 -9.25 19.38 7.47
CA ALA A 31 -10.48 19.86 8.10
C ALA A 31 -10.75 21.34 7.80
N LEU A 32 -9.71 22.19 7.87
CA LEU A 32 -9.81 23.62 7.54
C LEU A 32 -10.30 23.84 6.10
N TYR A 33 -9.83 23.04 5.16
CA TYR A 33 -10.22 23.10 3.75
C TYR A 33 -11.47 22.27 3.42
N LYS A 34 -12.15 21.71 4.42
CA LYS A 34 -13.37 20.91 4.24
C LYS A 34 -13.15 19.66 3.36
N ILE A 35 -11.95 19.11 3.39
CA ILE A 35 -11.65 17.78 2.84
C ILE A 35 -12.24 16.76 3.80
N ASP A 36 -12.98 15.79 3.27
CA ASP A 36 -13.70 14.80 4.09
C ASP A 36 -13.16 13.36 3.95
N LYS A 37 -12.16 13.17 3.10
CA LYS A 37 -11.52 11.88 2.90
C LYS A 37 -10.00 12.02 2.91
N MET A 38 -9.31 11.18 3.69
CA MET A 38 -7.87 10.99 3.57
C MET A 38 -7.61 9.58 3.03
N HIS A 39 -7.09 9.50 1.82
CA HIS A 39 -6.58 8.26 1.26
C HIS A 39 -5.16 8.05 1.80
N TRP A 40 -4.94 6.98 2.56
CA TRP A 40 -3.70 6.74 3.26
C TRP A 40 -2.95 5.57 2.62
N HIS A 41 -1.97 5.90 1.79
CA HIS A 41 -1.09 4.93 1.11
C HIS A 41 -0.02 4.45 2.09
N LEU A 42 -0.25 3.28 2.67
CA LEU A 42 0.51 2.75 3.81
C LEU A 42 1.60 1.75 3.42
N THR A 43 1.54 1.17 2.22
CA THR A 43 2.47 0.12 1.81
C THR A 43 2.87 0.25 0.35
N ASP A 44 4.16 0.07 0.08
CA ASP A 44 4.74 0.07 -1.25
C ASP A 44 6.12 -0.61 -1.22
N ASP A 45 6.81 -0.69 -2.35
CA ASP A 45 8.17 -1.25 -2.48
C ASP A 45 9.20 -0.57 -1.57
N GLN A 46 8.98 0.70 -1.19
CA GLN A 46 9.91 1.49 -0.39
C GLN A 46 9.66 1.43 1.11
N GLY A 47 8.55 0.83 1.54
CA GLY A 47 8.29 0.68 2.96
C GLY A 47 6.88 0.20 3.28
N TRP A 48 6.78 -0.64 4.31
CA TRP A 48 5.53 -1.07 4.92
C TRP A 48 5.28 -0.29 6.20
N ARG A 49 4.19 0.47 6.31
CA ARG A 49 4.04 1.47 7.38
C ARG A 49 2.98 1.15 8.45
N ILE A 50 2.29 0.03 8.33
CA ILE A 50 1.26 -0.37 9.30
C ILE A 50 1.60 -1.69 10.00
N GLU A 51 1.50 -1.71 11.34
CA GLU A 51 1.69 -2.93 12.11
C GLU A 51 0.62 -3.97 11.78
N ILE A 52 1.08 -5.15 11.38
CA ILE A 52 0.25 -6.36 11.21
C ILE A 52 0.80 -7.40 12.20
N LYS A 53 0.06 -7.67 13.27
CA LYS A 53 0.54 -8.52 14.36
C LYS A 53 0.84 -9.95 13.91
N ARG A 54 0.06 -10.46 12.96
CA ARG A 54 0.29 -11.77 12.37
C ARG A 54 1.58 -11.84 11.55
N TYR A 55 2.04 -10.72 11.04
CA TYR A 55 3.21 -10.63 10.16
C TYR A 55 4.22 -9.56 10.64
N PRO A 56 4.89 -9.79 11.79
CA PRO A 56 5.72 -8.77 12.43
C PRO A 56 6.91 -8.29 11.57
N LEU A 57 7.46 -9.16 10.70
CA LEU A 57 8.58 -8.78 9.83
C LEU A 57 8.22 -7.68 8.84
N LEU A 58 6.93 -7.45 8.55
CA LEU A 58 6.50 -6.34 7.71
C LEU A 58 6.92 -4.98 8.28
N THR A 59 6.97 -4.84 9.61
CA THR A 59 7.39 -3.59 10.27
C THR A 59 8.77 -3.69 10.91
N GLU A 60 9.17 -4.84 11.41
CA GLU A 60 10.51 -5.02 11.97
C GLU A 60 11.62 -4.83 10.92
N ARG A 61 11.36 -5.28 9.68
CA ARG A 61 12.27 -5.20 8.53
C ARG A 61 11.69 -4.35 7.41
N GLY A 62 10.47 -4.65 6.96
CA GLY A 62 9.86 -4.01 5.80
C GLY A 62 9.54 -2.52 5.97
N ALA A 63 9.54 -1.98 7.20
CA ALA A 63 9.41 -0.56 7.45
C ALA A 63 10.74 0.22 7.26
N TRP A 64 11.84 -0.46 6.97
CA TRP A 64 13.18 0.12 6.98
C TRP A 64 13.94 -0.23 5.70
N ARG A 65 14.57 0.76 5.10
CA ARG A 65 15.33 0.62 3.86
C ARG A 65 16.60 1.48 3.86
N ILE A 66 17.55 1.13 3.01
CA ILE A 66 18.66 2.02 2.67
C ILE A 66 18.12 3.24 1.89
N TYR A 67 18.87 4.33 1.90
CA TYR A 67 18.52 5.48 1.06
C TYR A 67 18.47 5.11 -0.43
N ASN A 68 17.47 5.61 -1.12
CA ASN A 68 17.33 5.50 -2.57
C ASN A 68 17.80 6.80 -3.26
N ASN A 69 17.67 6.84 -4.58
CA ASN A 69 18.07 8.01 -5.36
C ASN A 69 17.23 9.25 -5.04
N GLN A 70 15.94 9.07 -4.73
CA GLN A 70 15.06 10.18 -4.40
C GLN A 70 15.40 10.79 -3.05
N ASP A 71 15.71 9.97 -2.05
CA ASP A 71 16.20 10.47 -0.75
C ASP A 71 17.45 11.31 -0.93
N THR A 72 18.40 10.83 -1.75
CA THR A 72 19.64 11.53 -2.04
C THR A 72 19.39 12.87 -2.73
N ILE A 73 18.47 12.91 -3.69
CA ILE A 73 18.08 14.14 -4.40
C ILE A 73 17.41 15.10 -3.41
N CYS A 74 16.48 14.64 -2.58
CA CYS A 74 15.83 15.48 -1.60
C CYS A 74 16.82 16.09 -0.59
N MET A 75 17.74 15.28 -0.06
CA MET A 75 18.77 15.77 0.87
C MET A 75 19.72 16.79 0.21
N LYS A 76 20.05 16.58 -1.06
CA LYS A 76 20.88 17.54 -1.83
C LYS A 76 20.13 18.86 -2.01
N ARG A 77 18.87 18.81 -2.45
CA ARG A 77 18.04 20.02 -2.59
C ARG A 77 17.82 20.75 -1.28
N ALA A 78 17.59 20.02 -0.19
CA ALA A 78 17.48 20.61 1.13
C ALA A 78 18.70 21.44 1.53
N ALA A 79 19.91 20.96 1.19
CA ALA A 79 21.15 21.67 1.44
C ALA A 79 21.36 22.86 0.50
N GLU A 80 20.99 22.73 -0.79
CA GLU A 80 21.15 23.80 -1.80
C GLU A 80 20.13 24.95 -1.62
N GLU A 81 18.91 24.63 -1.16
CA GLU A 81 17.80 25.58 -1.02
C GLU A 81 17.65 26.11 0.41
N ASP A 82 18.56 25.75 1.33
CA ASP A 82 18.46 26.04 2.78
C ASP A 82 17.07 25.67 3.36
N ALA A 83 16.57 24.50 2.93
CA ALA A 83 15.27 23.98 3.27
C ALA A 83 15.36 22.74 4.19
N PRO A 84 15.61 22.93 5.50
CA PRO A 84 15.82 21.82 6.43
C PRO A 84 14.64 20.85 6.51
N ASP A 85 13.44 21.28 6.17
CA ASP A 85 12.22 20.45 6.16
C ASP A 85 12.29 19.30 5.12
N LEU A 86 13.12 19.44 4.10
CA LEU A 86 13.35 18.41 3.09
C LEU A 86 14.40 17.38 3.52
N GLN A 87 15.11 17.59 4.62
CA GLN A 87 16.06 16.64 5.15
C GLN A 87 15.36 15.40 5.72
N VAL A 88 15.97 14.24 5.55
CA VAL A 88 15.54 13.04 6.24
C VAL A 88 15.95 13.16 7.72
N PRO A 89 15.02 13.27 8.66
CA PRO A 89 15.36 13.46 10.07
C PRO A 89 16.14 12.27 10.63
N VAL A 90 17.20 12.54 11.39
CA VAL A 90 18.01 11.50 12.06
C VAL A 90 17.14 10.59 12.94
N ALA A 91 16.10 11.13 13.57
CA ALA A 91 15.14 10.36 14.37
C ALA A 91 14.36 9.29 13.58
N ARG A 92 14.36 9.37 12.25
CA ARG A 92 13.75 8.36 11.35
C ARG A 92 14.79 7.40 10.77
N THR A 93 15.96 7.33 11.36
CA THR A 93 17.04 6.45 10.92
C THR A 93 17.46 5.51 12.03
N ARG A 94 17.96 4.34 11.64
CA ARG A 94 18.62 3.38 12.53
C ARG A 94 19.83 2.76 11.85
N ARG A 95 20.73 2.16 12.62
CA ARG A 95 21.83 1.34 12.08
C ARG A 95 21.40 -0.12 12.01
N ASP A 96 21.71 -0.79 10.91
CA ASP A 96 21.62 -2.25 10.83
C ASP A 96 22.88 -2.92 11.42
N GLY A 97 22.84 -4.26 11.56
CA GLY A 97 23.98 -5.03 12.07
C GLY A 97 25.23 -5.00 11.15
N LYS A 98 25.13 -4.42 9.95
CA LYS A 98 26.22 -4.24 8.97
C LYS A 98 26.75 -2.81 8.95
N GLY A 99 26.22 -1.93 9.81
CA GLY A 99 26.59 -0.52 9.88
C GLY A 99 25.94 0.39 8.85
N ASN A 100 25.01 -0.10 8.03
CA ASN A 100 24.27 0.74 7.09
C ASN A 100 23.26 1.63 7.85
N THR A 101 23.07 2.85 7.35
CA THR A 101 21.96 3.71 7.81
C THR A 101 20.69 3.29 7.08
N LEU A 102 19.67 2.93 7.85
CA LEU A 102 18.35 2.64 7.36
C LEU A 102 17.41 3.80 7.70
N TYR A 103 16.58 4.16 6.75
CA TYR A 103 15.50 5.13 6.92
C TYR A 103 14.16 4.42 6.98
N GLY A 104 13.27 4.87 7.84
CA GLY A 104 11.94 4.31 7.92
C GLY A 104 11.13 4.72 9.14
N GLY A 105 10.17 3.89 9.47
CA GLY A 105 9.21 4.03 10.55
C GLY A 105 7.91 3.34 10.18
N PHE A 106 7.05 3.17 11.14
CA PHE A 106 5.73 2.58 10.96
C PHE A 106 4.78 3.06 12.06
N TYR A 107 3.49 2.84 11.85
CA TYR A 107 2.45 3.11 12.83
C TYR A 107 2.07 1.79 13.52
N THR A 108 2.07 1.80 14.86
CA THR A 108 1.47 0.73 15.64
C THR A 108 -0.04 0.72 15.45
N GLN A 109 -0.69 -0.40 15.67
CA GLN A 109 -2.16 -0.47 15.60
C GLN A 109 -2.85 0.53 16.54
N GLN A 110 -2.24 0.80 17.72
CA GLN A 110 -2.78 1.81 18.62
C GLN A 110 -2.67 3.22 18.01
N GLN A 111 -1.53 3.57 17.43
CA GLN A 111 -1.37 4.85 16.74
C GLN A 111 -2.35 5.02 15.57
N VAL A 112 -2.61 3.94 14.82
CA VAL A 112 -3.62 3.95 13.75
C VAL A 112 -5.00 4.25 14.32
N ARG A 113 -5.41 3.58 15.42
CA ARG A 113 -6.70 3.85 16.08
C ARG A 113 -6.81 5.29 16.56
N ASP A 114 -5.74 5.83 17.14
CA ASP A 114 -5.71 7.21 17.63
C ASP A 114 -5.83 8.21 16.48
N ILE A 115 -5.14 7.97 15.36
CA ILE A 115 -5.23 8.79 14.14
C ILE A 115 -6.66 8.72 13.54
N VAL A 116 -7.24 7.53 13.46
CA VAL A 116 -8.61 7.35 12.96
C VAL A 116 -9.62 8.10 13.84
N ALA A 117 -9.50 7.98 15.15
CA ALA A 117 -10.36 8.71 16.09
C ALA A 117 -10.18 10.24 15.96
N TYR A 118 -8.95 10.70 15.80
CA TYR A 118 -8.63 12.11 15.58
C TYR A 118 -9.24 12.68 14.29
N ALA A 119 -9.23 11.88 13.22
CA ALA A 119 -9.85 12.22 11.94
C ALA A 119 -11.39 12.26 12.04
N GLN A 120 -12.00 11.29 12.73
CA GLN A 120 -13.46 11.19 12.87
C GLN A 120 -14.07 12.44 13.51
N VAL A 121 -13.46 12.98 14.59
CA VAL A 121 -13.99 14.19 15.24
C VAL A 121 -13.86 15.44 14.36
N ARG A 122 -13.11 15.36 13.26
CA ARG A 122 -12.95 16.41 12.22
C ARG A 122 -13.84 16.16 11.00
N GLY A 123 -14.64 15.10 11.01
CA GLY A 123 -15.48 14.72 9.87
C GLY A 123 -14.69 14.18 8.68
N ILE A 124 -13.49 13.63 8.93
CA ILE A 124 -12.63 13.04 7.90
C ILE A 124 -12.68 11.52 8.04
N GLU A 125 -13.06 10.85 6.96
CA GLU A 125 -12.95 9.40 6.80
C GLU A 125 -11.57 9.04 6.28
N ILE A 126 -10.87 8.12 6.95
CA ILE A 126 -9.58 7.60 6.48
C ILE A 126 -9.81 6.32 5.69
N ILE A 127 -9.38 6.31 4.44
CA ILE A 127 -9.43 5.17 3.52
C ILE A 127 -8.03 4.57 3.46
N PRO A 128 -7.81 3.38 4.04
CA PRO A 128 -6.50 2.73 3.98
C PRO A 128 -6.24 2.15 2.61
N GLU A 129 -5.01 2.28 2.13
CA GLU A 129 -4.50 1.54 1.00
C GLU A 129 -3.40 0.57 1.44
N ILE A 130 -3.59 -0.70 1.03
CA ILE A 130 -2.56 -1.74 1.05
C ILE A 130 -2.43 -2.23 -0.39
N ASP A 131 -1.38 -1.81 -1.06
CA ASP A 131 -1.20 -2.08 -2.48
C ASP A 131 -0.90 -3.55 -2.77
N MET A 132 -1.69 -4.13 -3.69
CA MET A 132 -1.64 -5.54 -4.10
C MET A 132 -2.15 -5.67 -5.54
N PRO A 133 -1.63 -6.59 -6.32
CA PRO A 133 -0.51 -7.50 -6.08
C PRO A 133 0.86 -6.90 -6.45
N GLY A 134 0.89 -5.69 -7.03
CA GLY A 134 2.09 -4.90 -7.28
C GLY A 134 2.63 -4.24 -6.02
N HIS A 135 3.73 -3.50 -6.14
CA HIS A 135 4.28 -2.65 -5.08
C HIS A 135 4.44 -3.34 -3.70
N SER A 136 4.80 -4.63 -3.72
CA SER A 136 4.77 -5.51 -2.54
C SER A 136 6.14 -6.04 -2.13
N LEU A 137 7.24 -5.35 -2.48
CA LEU A 137 8.61 -5.79 -2.19
C LEU A 137 8.79 -6.14 -0.70
N MET A 138 8.28 -5.29 0.20
CA MET A 138 8.48 -5.47 1.64
C MET A 138 7.79 -6.73 2.19
N ALA A 139 6.69 -7.15 1.58
CA ALA A 139 6.05 -8.41 1.91
C ALA A 139 6.83 -9.60 1.30
N ILE A 140 7.18 -9.53 0.04
CA ILE A 140 7.85 -10.59 -0.73
C ILE A 140 9.23 -10.92 -0.16
N ASP A 141 10.00 -9.91 0.28
CA ASP A 141 11.35 -10.09 0.84
C ASP A 141 11.33 -10.70 2.25
N ASN A 142 10.22 -10.57 2.97
CA ASN A 142 10.13 -10.99 4.36
C ASN A 142 9.32 -12.27 4.58
N TYR A 143 8.51 -12.70 3.59
CA TYR A 143 7.68 -13.90 3.69
C TYR A 143 7.78 -14.74 2.43
N ASP A 144 8.09 -16.02 2.61
CA ASP A 144 8.16 -16.98 1.50
C ASP A 144 6.78 -17.30 0.95
N GLY A 145 6.73 -17.69 -0.33
CA GLY A 145 5.50 -18.16 -0.97
C GLY A 145 4.60 -17.04 -1.51
N LEU A 146 5.02 -15.78 -1.45
CA LEU A 146 4.23 -14.66 -1.95
C LEU A 146 4.49 -14.30 -3.41
N SER A 147 5.68 -14.58 -3.94
CA SER A 147 6.06 -14.28 -5.33
C SER A 147 6.21 -15.54 -6.17
N CYS A 148 6.14 -15.38 -7.51
CA CYS A 148 6.41 -16.48 -8.45
C CYS A 148 7.83 -17.00 -8.31
N PHE A 149 8.80 -16.07 -8.30
CA PHE A 149 10.24 -16.34 -8.23
C PHE A 149 10.87 -15.32 -7.29
N LYS A 150 11.97 -15.70 -6.63
CA LYS A 150 12.76 -14.76 -5.81
C LYS A 150 13.60 -13.84 -6.72
N GLN A 151 12.96 -12.83 -7.27
CA GLN A 151 13.62 -11.85 -8.12
C GLN A 151 13.14 -10.44 -7.76
N THR A 152 14.10 -9.51 -7.71
CA THR A 152 13.77 -8.08 -7.75
C THR A 152 13.30 -7.70 -9.15
N GLY A 153 12.38 -6.75 -9.22
CA GLY A 153 11.89 -6.22 -10.49
C GLY A 153 12.90 -5.29 -11.18
N TRP A 154 12.55 -4.04 -11.37
CA TRP A 154 13.28 -3.05 -12.16
C TRP A 154 14.00 -2.00 -11.30
N GLY A 155 14.79 -2.45 -10.36
CA GLY A 155 15.61 -1.60 -9.49
C GLY A 155 15.78 -2.15 -8.08
N LYS A 156 16.53 -1.42 -7.25
CA LYS A 156 16.84 -1.87 -5.88
C LYS A 156 15.62 -1.88 -4.93
N LEU A 157 14.60 -1.09 -5.22
CA LEU A 157 13.40 -0.94 -4.40
C LEU A 157 12.12 -1.08 -5.26
N PHE A 158 12.19 -1.95 -6.26
CA PHE A 158 11.06 -2.35 -7.08
C PHE A 158 11.09 -3.86 -7.26
N THR A 159 9.94 -4.51 -7.21
CA THR A 159 9.86 -5.96 -7.35
C THR A 159 8.83 -6.36 -8.40
N THR A 160 8.88 -7.64 -8.77
CA THR A 160 7.79 -8.28 -9.48
C THR A 160 6.60 -8.44 -8.55
N PRO A 161 5.37 -8.48 -9.07
CA PRO A 161 4.18 -8.58 -8.24
C PRO A 161 4.12 -9.91 -7.48
N MET A 162 3.24 -9.97 -6.51
CA MET A 162 2.83 -11.20 -5.86
C MET A 162 2.29 -12.22 -6.87
N CYS A 163 2.23 -13.49 -6.47
CA CYS A 163 1.82 -14.60 -7.29
C CYS A 163 0.36 -15.01 -7.02
N PRO A 164 -0.62 -14.58 -7.83
CA PRO A 164 -2.03 -14.96 -7.62
C PRO A 164 -2.31 -16.45 -7.82
N GLY A 165 -1.33 -17.19 -8.36
CA GLY A 165 -1.42 -18.65 -8.48
C GLY A 165 -1.29 -19.38 -7.14
N LYS A 166 -0.70 -18.77 -6.10
CA LYS A 166 -0.41 -19.42 -4.82
C LYS A 166 -1.47 -19.12 -3.77
N ASP A 167 -2.01 -20.17 -3.15
CA ASP A 167 -2.99 -20.03 -2.06
C ASP A 167 -2.38 -19.35 -0.82
N THR A 168 -1.08 -19.54 -0.56
CA THR A 168 -0.35 -18.85 0.51
C THR A 168 -0.36 -17.33 0.36
N MET A 169 -0.27 -16.83 -0.88
CA MET A 169 -0.38 -15.40 -1.16
C MET A 169 -1.80 -14.91 -0.92
N LEU A 170 -2.81 -15.64 -1.37
CA LEU A 170 -4.22 -15.28 -1.14
C LEU A 170 -4.57 -15.25 0.36
N GLU A 171 -4.06 -16.22 1.12
CA GLU A 171 -4.22 -16.25 2.56
C GLU A 171 -3.51 -15.07 3.24
N PHE A 172 -2.28 -14.76 2.83
CA PHE A 172 -1.55 -13.60 3.33
C PHE A 172 -2.37 -12.31 3.13
N CYS A 173 -2.87 -12.07 1.92
CA CYS A 173 -3.68 -10.88 1.61
C CYS A 173 -4.91 -10.77 2.53
N LYS A 174 -5.67 -11.85 2.67
CA LYS A 174 -6.85 -11.86 3.56
C LYS A 174 -6.50 -11.63 5.02
N ASN A 175 -5.41 -12.21 5.50
CA ASN A 175 -4.96 -12.03 6.88
C ASN A 175 -4.54 -10.59 7.17
N VAL A 176 -3.83 -9.95 6.23
CA VAL A 176 -3.47 -8.52 6.32
C VAL A 176 -4.74 -7.67 6.37
N TRP A 177 -5.64 -7.85 5.42
CA TRP A 177 -6.88 -7.08 5.35
C TRP A 177 -7.81 -7.31 6.53
N SER A 178 -7.84 -8.51 7.13
CA SER A 178 -8.61 -8.76 8.35
C SER A 178 -8.19 -7.84 9.50
N GLU A 179 -6.88 -7.65 9.71
CA GLU A 179 -6.39 -6.72 10.73
C GLU A 179 -6.63 -5.26 10.36
N VAL A 180 -6.53 -4.91 9.07
CA VAL A 180 -6.82 -3.56 8.58
C VAL A 180 -8.31 -3.20 8.79
N PHE A 181 -9.23 -4.13 8.55
CA PHE A 181 -10.66 -3.89 8.78
C PHE A 181 -11.00 -3.59 10.25
N ASP A 182 -10.29 -4.21 11.18
CA ASP A 182 -10.44 -3.96 12.62
C ASP A 182 -9.93 -2.56 13.03
N LEU A 183 -9.07 -1.95 12.23
CA LEU A 183 -8.47 -0.65 12.51
C LEU A 183 -9.23 0.50 11.87
N PHE A 184 -9.84 0.27 10.71
CA PHE A 184 -10.47 1.32 9.90
C PHE A 184 -11.99 1.10 9.77
N PRO A 185 -12.81 1.97 10.38
CA PRO A 185 -14.26 1.88 10.28
C PRO A 185 -14.80 2.28 8.91
N SER A 186 -13.97 2.87 8.05
CA SER A 186 -14.33 3.26 6.70
C SER A 186 -15.03 2.13 5.95
N ARG A 187 -16.09 2.48 5.24
CA ARG A 187 -16.72 1.58 4.27
C ARG A 187 -15.78 1.28 3.09
N TYR A 188 -14.95 2.25 2.72
CA TYR A 188 -14.06 2.15 1.58
C TYR A 188 -12.69 1.67 2.01
N VAL A 189 -12.09 0.80 1.19
CA VAL A 189 -10.71 0.32 1.30
C VAL A 189 -10.08 0.28 -0.08
N HIS A 190 -8.80 0.64 -0.18
CA HIS A 190 -8.11 0.76 -1.47
C HIS A 190 -7.08 -0.36 -1.61
N ILE A 191 -7.24 -1.18 -2.67
CA ILE A 191 -6.36 -2.34 -2.92
C ILE A 191 -5.10 -1.98 -3.73
N GLY A 192 -5.00 -0.76 -4.27
CA GLY A 192 -3.96 -0.40 -5.24
C GLY A 192 -4.26 -0.99 -6.61
N GLY A 193 -3.44 -1.92 -7.05
CA GLY A 193 -3.66 -2.69 -8.30
C GLY A 193 -3.00 -2.09 -9.52
N ASP A 194 -2.18 -1.04 -9.33
CA ASP A 194 -1.44 -0.34 -10.38
C ASP A 194 -0.10 -1.01 -10.72
N GLU A 195 0.42 -0.64 -11.88
CA GLU A 195 1.78 -0.92 -12.37
C GLU A 195 2.25 -2.40 -12.25
N VAL A 196 1.34 -3.36 -12.36
CA VAL A 196 1.63 -4.79 -12.19
C VAL A 196 2.44 -5.34 -13.36
N ASP A 197 3.73 -5.64 -13.16
CA ASP A 197 4.58 -6.32 -14.16
C ASP A 197 4.28 -7.83 -14.19
N MET A 198 3.42 -8.23 -15.09
CA MET A 198 2.90 -9.61 -15.21
C MET A 198 3.87 -10.59 -15.89
N LYS A 199 5.12 -10.19 -16.21
CA LYS A 199 6.05 -11.06 -16.98
C LYS A 199 6.25 -12.42 -16.34
N ASN A 200 6.40 -12.46 -15.01
CA ASN A 200 6.62 -13.70 -14.29
C ASN A 200 5.40 -14.62 -14.29
N TRP A 201 4.20 -14.09 -14.39
CA TRP A 201 2.97 -14.91 -14.41
C TRP A 201 2.88 -15.79 -15.65
N LYS A 202 3.48 -15.34 -16.79
CA LYS A 202 3.52 -16.11 -18.06
C LYS A 202 4.22 -17.44 -17.93
N THR A 203 5.22 -17.53 -17.07
CA THR A 203 6.06 -18.73 -16.94
C THR A 203 5.92 -19.41 -15.58
N CYS A 204 5.21 -18.81 -14.63
CA CYS A 204 4.98 -19.38 -13.31
C CYS A 204 3.99 -20.55 -13.38
N PRO A 205 4.38 -21.77 -12.96
CA PRO A 205 3.47 -22.93 -13.03
C PRO A 205 2.18 -22.74 -12.23
N ASP A 206 2.27 -22.06 -11.05
CA ASP A 206 1.12 -21.82 -10.18
C ASP A 206 0.13 -20.85 -10.84
N CYS A 207 0.64 -19.74 -11.44
CA CYS A 207 -0.18 -18.78 -12.17
C CYS A 207 -0.85 -19.45 -13.39
N GLN A 208 -0.10 -20.24 -14.17
CA GLN A 208 -0.63 -20.92 -15.34
C GLN A 208 -1.68 -21.98 -14.94
N LYS A 209 -1.44 -22.69 -13.84
CA LYS A 209 -2.45 -23.61 -13.29
C LYS A 209 -3.72 -22.86 -12.89
N ARG A 210 -3.60 -21.76 -12.15
CA ARG A 210 -4.73 -20.92 -11.74
C ARG A 210 -5.52 -20.42 -12.95
N MET A 211 -4.82 -19.92 -13.97
CA MET A 211 -5.45 -19.45 -15.21
C MET A 211 -6.23 -20.59 -15.90
N LYS A 212 -5.64 -21.79 -16.00
CA LYS A 212 -6.32 -22.95 -16.58
C LYS A 212 -7.55 -23.35 -15.78
N ASP A 213 -7.45 -23.42 -14.46
CA ASP A 213 -8.53 -23.85 -13.57
C ASP A 213 -9.73 -22.90 -13.64
N HIS A 214 -9.49 -21.61 -13.91
CA HIS A 214 -10.51 -20.57 -14.03
C HIS A 214 -10.80 -20.13 -15.47
N HIS A 215 -10.32 -20.85 -16.48
CA HIS A 215 -10.55 -20.57 -17.91
C HIS A 215 -10.09 -19.17 -18.33
N LEU A 216 -9.01 -18.64 -17.69
CA LEU A 216 -8.42 -17.36 -18.03
C LEU A 216 -7.39 -17.56 -19.15
N THR A 217 -7.35 -16.63 -20.10
CA THR A 217 -6.50 -16.74 -21.30
C THR A 217 -5.36 -15.70 -21.34
N THR A 218 -5.42 -14.67 -20.48
CA THR A 218 -4.42 -13.61 -20.41
C THR A 218 -4.07 -13.25 -18.96
N GLU A 219 -2.88 -12.72 -18.75
CA GLU A 219 -2.43 -12.28 -17.44
C GLU A 219 -3.28 -11.12 -16.86
N PRO A 220 -3.75 -10.13 -17.65
CA PRO A 220 -4.73 -9.16 -17.15
C PRO A 220 -6.01 -9.80 -16.59
N GLN A 221 -6.49 -10.90 -17.20
CA GLN A 221 -7.61 -11.65 -16.63
C GLN A 221 -7.25 -12.32 -15.29
N LEU A 222 -6.00 -12.75 -15.11
CA LEU A 222 -5.55 -13.27 -13.82
C LEU A 222 -5.53 -12.17 -12.74
N GLN A 223 -5.11 -10.95 -13.08
CA GLN A 223 -5.23 -9.81 -12.15
C GLN A 223 -6.70 -9.51 -11.85
N ALA A 224 -7.57 -9.47 -12.86
CA ALA A 224 -9.00 -9.27 -12.65
C ALA A 224 -9.60 -10.37 -11.75
N TRP A 225 -9.22 -11.63 -11.95
CA TRP A 225 -9.62 -12.72 -11.07
C TRP A 225 -9.19 -12.49 -9.62
N PHE A 226 -7.94 -12.06 -9.41
CA PHE A 226 -7.45 -11.72 -8.06
C PHE A 226 -8.24 -10.56 -7.44
N ASN A 227 -8.50 -9.51 -8.21
CA ASN A 227 -9.30 -8.38 -7.76
C ASN A 227 -10.71 -8.80 -7.35
N HIS A 228 -11.38 -9.65 -8.17
CA HIS A 228 -12.71 -10.19 -7.84
C HIS A 228 -12.68 -11.05 -6.57
N TYR A 229 -11.65 -11.90 -6.44
CA TYR A 229 -11.47 -12.72 -5.25
C TYR A 229 -11.33 -11.88 -3.97
N MET A 230 -10.57 -10.78 -4.03
CA MET A 230 -10.42 -9.87 -2.90
C MET A 230 -11.68 -9.02 -2.67
N GLU A 231 -12.36 -8.60 -3.73
CA GLU A 231 -13.61 -7.86 -3.62
C GLU A 231 -14.72 -8.68 -2.94
N ASP A 232 -14.84 -9.97 -3.27
CA ASP A 232 -15.77 -10.87 -2.60
C ASP A 232 -15.46 -10.94 -1.10
N PHE A 233 -14.18 -11.04 -0.74
CA PHE A 233 -13.74 -11.01 0.64
C PHE A 233 -14.05 -9.68 1.33
N PHE A 234 -13.81 -8.54 0.67
CA PHE A 234 -14.12 -7.21 1.20
C PHE A 234 -15.63 -7.02 1.40
N THR A 235 -16.42 -7.40 0.41
CA THR A 235 -17.88 -7.32 0.44
C THR A 235 -18.46 -8.15 1.58
N ALA A 236 -17.92 -9.36 1.81
CA ALA A 236 -18.33 -10.22 2.93
C ALA A 236 -18.05 -9.56 4.30
N HIS A 237 -17.12 -8.60 4.37
CA HIS A 237 -16.81 -7.79 5.55
C HIS A 237 -17.47 -6.40 5.54
N GLY A 238 -18.44 -6.17 4.64
CA GLY A 238 -19.16 -4.89 4.53
C GLY A 238 -18.31 -3.74 3.97
N LYS A 239 -17.22 -4.05 3.27
CA LYS A 239 -16.32 -3.06 2.66
C LYS A 239 -16.58 -2.92 1.16
N THR A 240 -16.31 -1.75 0.63
CA THR A 240 -16.34 -1.45 -0.81
C THR A 240 -14.91 -1.24 -1.29
N MET A 241 -14.51 -2.02 -2.28
CA MET A 241 -13.17 -1.95 -2.86
C MET A 241 -13.00 -0.72 -3.77
N ILE A 242 -11.90 -0.01 -3.59
CA ILE A 242 -11.38 0.96 -4.54
C ILE A 242 -10.07 0.40 -5.10
N GLY A 243 -9.76 0.68 -6.35
CA GLY A 243 -8.46 0.42 -6.95
C GLY A 243 -8.10 1.49 -7.96
N TRP A 244 -6.82 1.58 -8.30
CA TRP A 244 -6.37 2.42 -9.39
C TRP A 244 -6.97 1.97 -10.71
N ASP A 245 -6.99 2.83 -11.71
CA ASP A 245 -7.71 2.56 -12.97
C ASP A 245 -7.16 1.36 -13.78
N GLU A 246 -5.98 0.84 -13.42
CA GLU A 246 -5.46 -0.42 -13.98
C GLU A 246 -6.33 -1.63 -13.65
N ILE A 247 -7.12 -1.61 -12.56
CA ILE A 247 -8.04 -2.71 -12.25
C ILE A 247 -9.12 -2.93 -13.30
N ILE A 248 -9.33 -1.97 -14.21
CA ILE A 248 -10.26 -2.10 -15.34
C ILE A 248 -9.79 -3.19 -16.32
N ALA A 249 -8.47 -3.36 -16.46
CA ALA A 249 -7.91 -4.32 -17.39
C ALA A 249 -8.29 -5.76 -17.00
N GLY A 250 -8.87 -6.50 -17.94
CA GLY A 250 -9.31 -7.89 -17.71
C GLY A 250 -10.71 -8.05 -17.15
N GLY A 251 -11.37 -6.97 -16.74
CA GLY A 251 -12.77 -6.94 -16.31
C GLY A 251 -12.99 -6.42 -14.90
N LEU A 252 -13.97 -5.54 -14.74
CA LEU A 252 -14.43 -5.02 -13.46
C LEU A 252 -15.68 -5.77 -12.97
N THR A 253 -15.87 -5.80 -11.66
CA THR A 253 -17.18 -6.10 -11.07
C THR A 253 -18.07 -4.86 -11.04
N ALA A 254 -19.38 -5.06 -10.84
CA ALA A 254 -20.33 -3.95 -10.73
C ALA A 254 -20.18 -3.14 -9.43
N ASN A 255 -19.45 -3.66 -8.45
CA ASN A 255 -19.32 -3.06 -7.11
C ASN A 255 -17.99 -2.35 -6.87
N SER A 256 -17.00 -2.54 -7.76
CA SER A 256 -15.69 -1.88 -7.66
C SER A 256 -15.79 -0.38 -7.93
N THR A 257 -15.05 0.39 -7.16
CA THR A 257 -14.85 1.82 -7.41
C THR A 257 -13.47 2.03 -8.02
N VAL A 258 -13.40 2.82 -9.08
CA VAL A 258 -12.14 3.10 -9.78
C VAL A 258 -11.66 4.50 -9.43
N MET A 259 -10.40 4.60 -9.02
CA MET A 259 -9.71 5.88 -8.85
C MET A 259 -8.79 6.10 -10.05
N TRP A 260 -9.09 7.13 -10.83
CA TRP A 260 -8.37 7.45 -12.07
C TRP A 260 -7.19 8.38 -11.78
N TRP A 261 -5.98 8.05 -12.22
CA TRP A 261 -4.78 8.85 -12.03
C TRP A 261 -4.00 9.13 -13.33
N ARG A 262 -4.25 8.37 -14.38
CA ARG A 262 -3.59 8.54 -15.67
C ARG A 262 -4.29 9.61 -16.52
N SER A 263 -3.52 10.34 -17.32
CA SER A 263 -4.02 11.37 -18.27
C SER A 263 -4.59 10.77 -19.55
#